data_5c7613d7f46b53db648d17f0abef2bc7
#
_entry.id   5c7613d7f46b53db648d17f0abef2bc7
#
_cell.length_a   1.000
_cell.length_b   1.000
_cell.length_c   1.000
_cell.angle_alpha   90.00
_cell.angle_beta   90.00
_cell.angle_gamma   90.00
#
_symmetry.space_group_name_H-M   'P 1'
#
loop_
_entity.id
_entity.type
_entity.pdbx_description
1 polymer ?
#
loop_
_entity_poly.entity_id
_entity_poly.type
_entity_poly.pdbx_seq_one_letter_code
_entity_poly.pdbx_strand_id
1 'polypeptide(L)'
;MVVVADIDGNVIALDQIDGSKLWSSNVKGEILSKVAIDARVVVVKTGSGELLGLDNENGQILWSYRSKLPLLTVRGSSSPVIVDDLVYVSFDNGRLGVFELNSGFQVWDGAISYVRGVSELENLIDSDSSPVVDGGLIYTTNYQGNLNIFDTAQKRSVWSYETSSFYSPIVSRGMLTVVEADSGIRTFALKTLQESWINDEYLNRDLSNAVSFKGNLVVGDFEGYVHIIDILNGRTVGRKKISRKPIKSIFSRSDSLYVIDEAFNLHSINI
;
A
#
# COMPACT_ATOMS: atom_id res chain seq x y z
N MET A 1 -20.13 8.45 -2.41
CA MET A 1 -19.65 8.04 -3.74
C MET A 1 -18.67 6.88 -3.59
N VAL A 2 -18.68 5.95 -4.52
CA VAL A 2 -17.71 4.87 -4.67
C VAL A 2 -17.05 5.04 -6.03
N VAL A 3 -15.73 4.93 -6.11
CA VAL A 3 -15.01 4.98 -7.39
C VAL A 3 -14.38 3.64 -7.64
N VAL A 4 -14.57 3.11 -8.84
CA VAL A 4 -13.96 1.88 -9.34
C VAL A 4 -13.12 2.19 -10.57
N ALA A 5 -12.04 1.47 -10.74
CA ALA A 5 -11.18 1.58 -11.91
C ALA A 5 -10.85 0.19 -12.45
N ASP A 6 -10.58 0.09 -13.74
CA ASP A 6 -10.28 -1.16 -14.41
C ASP A 6 -8.95 -1.12 -15.21
N ILE A 7 -8.57 -2.27 -15.73
CA ILE A 7 -7.34 -2.43 -16.52
C ILE A 7 -7.41 -1.75 -17.90
N ASP A 8 -8.59 -1.39 -18.37
CA ASP A 8 -8.77 -0.66 -19.62
C ASP A 8 -8.68 0.86 -19.43
N GLY A 9 -8.39 1.30 -18.20
CA GLY A 9 -8.24 2.71 -17.83
C GLY A 9 -9.55 3.43 -17.59
N ASN A 10 -10.67 2.72 -17.46
CA ASN A 10 -11.92 3.35 -17.10
C ASN A 10 -11.94 3.64 -15.60
N VAL A 11 -12.34 4.85 -15.25
CA VAL A 11 -12.61 5.31 -13.88
C VAL A 11 -14.07 5.68 -13.81
N ILE A 12 -14.82 5.01 -12.94
CA ILE A 12 -16.28 5.16 -12.85
C ILE A 12 -16.65 5.54 -11.42
N ALA A 13 -17.34 6.63 -11.25
CA ALA A 13 -17.93 7.02 -9.98
C ALA A 13 -19.40 6.59 -9.92
N LEU A 14 -19.74 5.97 -8.79
CA LEU A 14 -21.07 5.46 -8.50
C LEU A 14 -21.62 6.11 -7.24
N ASP A 15 -22.92 6.36 -7.22
CA ASP A 15 -23.60 6.69 -5.96
C ASP A 15 -23.51 5.49 -5.00
N GLN A 16 -23.18 5.76 -3.75
CA GLN A 16 -23.00 4.69 -2.75
C GLN A 16 -24.32 4.10 -2.24
N ILE A 17 -25.46 4.76 -2.49
CA ILE A 17 -26.78 4.35 -1.99
C ILE A 17 -27.44 3.41 -2.98
N ASP A 18 -27.50 3.78 -4.25
CA ASP A 18 -28.23 3.05 -5.28
C ASP A 18 -27.35 2.47 -6.40
N GLY A 19 -26.05 2.79 -6.39
CA GLY A 19 -25.09 2.32 -7.39
C GLY A 19 -25.23 2.99 -8.75
N SER A 20 -26.04 4.04 -8.87
CA SER A 20 -26.19 4.78 -10.12
C SER A 20 -24.87 5.45 -10.53
N LYS A 21 -24.60 5.46 -11.83
CA LYS A 21 -23.38 6.07 -12.35
C LYS A 21 -23.48 7.60 -12.29
N LEU A 22 -22.54 8.22 -11.57
CA LEU A 22 -22.40 9.67 -11.47
C LEU A 22 -21.62 10.22 -12.66
N TRP A 23 -20.46 9.66 -12.93
CA TRP A 23 -19.61 9.98 -14.06
C TRP A 23 -18.71 8.81 -14.47
N SER A 24 -18.08 8.93 -15.63
CA SER A 24 -17.11 7.97 -16.13
C SER A 24 -16.08 8.69 -16.99
N SER A 25 -14.80 8.34 -16.80
CA SER A 25 -13.65 8.86 -17.54
C SER A 25 -12.74 7.71 -17.97
N ASN A 26 -11.94 7.92 -19.03
CA ASN A 26 -10.89 6.97 -19.42
C ASN A 26 -9.55 7.68 -19.47
N VAL A 27 -8.58 7.18 -18.70
CA VAL A 27 -7.24 7.76 -18.56
C VAL A 27 -6.21 7.20 -19.56
N LYS A 28 -6.64 6.36 -20.49
CA LYS A 28 -5.79 5.76 -21.55
C LYS A 28 -4.57 5.01 -21.03
N GLY A 29 -4.71 4.28 -19.92
CA GLY A 29 -3.64 3.49 -19.32
C GLY A 29 -4.19 2.46 -18.35
N GLU A 30 -3.52 1.32 -18.21
CA GLU A 30 -3.91 0.28 -17.27
C GLU A 30 -3.90 0.82 -15.84
N ILE A 31 -4.97 0.59 -15.08
CA ILE A 31 -5.02 0.93 -13.66
C ILE A 31 -4.98 -0.38 -12.87
N LEU A 32 -3.87 -0.59 -12.15
CA LEU A 32 -3.62 -1.82 -11.38
C LEU A 32 -3.72 -1.58 -9.87
N SER A 33 -3.79 -0.33 -9.46
CA SER A 33 -3.84 0.09 -8.05
C SER A 33 -5.21 0.64 -7.66
N LYS A 34 -5.46 0.71 -6.36
CA LYS A 34 -6.64 1.39 -5.84
C LYS A 34 -6.54 2.89 -6.13
N VAL A 35 -7.66 3.52 -6.42
CA VAL A 35 -7.75 4.97 -6.54
C VAL A 35 -7.77 5.60 -5.14
N ALA A 36 -7.17 6.78 -5.00
CA ALA A 36 -7.31 7.58 -3.80
C ALA A 36 -8.37 8.67 -4.03
N ILE A 37 -9.19 8.95 -3.02
CA ILE A 37 -10.34 9.84 -3.15
C ILE A 37 -10.30 10.86 -2.02
N ASP A 38 -10.39 12.12 -2.39
CA ASP A 38 -10.68 13.26 -1.53
C ASP A 38 -12.01 13.91 -1.95
N ALA A 39 -12.51 14.88 -1.20
CA ALA A 39 -13.75 15.61 -1.52
C ALA A 39 -13.66 16.36 -2.87
N ARG A 40 -12.48 16.68 -3.38
CA ARG A 40 -12.24 17.51 -4.56
C ARG A 40 -11.65 16.73 -5.74
N VAL A 41 -10.79 15.75 -5.45
CA VAL A 41 -9.95 15.09 -6.46
C VAL A 41 -9.95 13.59 -6.26
N VAL A 42 -10.09 12.87 -7.35
CA VAL A 42 -9.80 11.42 -7.44
C VAL A 42 -8.43 11.24 -8.05
N VAL A 43 -7.51 10.59 -7.35
CA VAL A 43 -6.14 10.36 -7.82
C VAL A 43 -5.98 8.93 -8.30
N VAL A 44 -5.44 8.80 -9.50
CA VAL A 44 -5.25 7.52 -10.20
C VAL A 44 -3.78 7.39 -10.63
N LYS A 45 -3.20 6.20 -10.41
CA LYS A 45 -1.88 5.84 -10.96
C LYS A 45 -2.06 4.77 -12.03
N THR A 46 -1.45 4.95 -13.19
CA THR A 46 -1.43 3.95 -14.26
C THR A 46 -0.18 3.08 -14.19
N GLY A 47 -0.25 1.88 -14.78
CA GLY A 47 0.90 0.98 -14.94
C GLY A 47 2.02 1.55 -15.80
N SER A 48 1.78 2.60 -16.60
CA SER A 48 2.79 3.33 -17.34
C SER A 48 3.49 4.43 -16.53
N GLY A 49 3.22 4.53 -15.21
CA GLY A 49 3.83 5.51 -14.32
C GLY A 49 3.24 6.92 -14.44
N GLU A 50 2.04 7.05 -14.99
CA GLU A 50 1.33 8.32 -15.01
C GLU A 50 0.44 8.44 -13.76
N LEU A 51 0.51 9.59 -13.10
CA LEU A 51 -0.33 9.97 -11.98
C LEU A 51 -1.28 11.06 -12.45
N LEU A 52 -2.59 10.88 -12.25
CA LEU A 52 -3.62 11.81 -12.71
C LEU A 52 -4.51 12.20 -11.54
N GLY A 53 -4.88 13.48 -11.49
CA GLY A 53 -5.95 13.99 -10.65
C GLY A 53 -7.16 14.28 -11.50
N LEU A 54 -8.29 13.67 -11.14
CA LEU A 54 -9.58 13.88 -11.78
C LEU A 54 -10.49 14.65 -10.83
N ASP A 55 -11.27 15.54 -11.39
CA ASP A 55 -12.31 16.25 -10.66
C ASP A 55 -13.34 15.26 -10.08
N ASN A 56 -13.59 15.35 -8.79
CA ASN A 56 -14.45 14.41 -8.07
C ASN A 56 -15.93 14.53 -8.48
N GLU A 57 -16.37 15.66 -9.02
CA GLU A 57 -17.77 15.90 -9.38
C GLU A 57 -18.10 15.39 -10.79
N ASN A 58 -17.15 15.47 -11.74
CA ASN A 58 -17.42 15.21 -13.15
C ASN A 58 -16.41 14.30 -13.85
N GLY A 59 -15.32 13.92 -13.18
CA GLY A 59 -14.27 13.03 -13.70
C GLY A 59 -13.35 13.64 -14.76
N GLN A 60 -13.36 14.98 -14.95
CA GLN A 60 -12.43 15.65 -15.85
C GLN A 60 -10.99 15.60 -15.30
N ILE A 61 -10.01 15.39 -16.17
CA ILE A 61 -8.61 15.42 -15.76
C ILE A 61 -8.23 16.86 -15.46
N LEU A 62 -7.86 17.12 -14.19
CA LEU A 62 -7.40 18.43 -13.72
C LEU A 62 -5.90 18.59 -13.96
N TRP A 63 -5.13 17.55 -13.74
CA TRP A 63 -3.69 17.54 -13.88
C TRP A 63 -3.17 16.13 -14.15
N SER A 64 -1.97 16.03 -14.70
CA SER A 64 -1.24 14.78 -14.85
C SER A 64 0.25 14.99 -14.62
N TYR A 65 0.90 13.95 -14.11
CA TYR A 65 2.35 13.85 -13.94
C TYR A 65 2.82 12.51 -14.49
N ARG A 66 3.92 12.49 -15.23
CA ARG A 66 4.51 11.26 -15.76
C ARG A 66 5.87 11.00 -15.15
N SER A 67 5.99 9.90 -14.43
CA SER A 67 7.26 9.39 -13.93
C SER A 67 8.07 8.76 -15.07
N LYS A 68 9.40 8.94 -15.03
CA LYS A 68 10.30 8.21 -15.94
C LYS A 68 10.44 6.79 -15.41
N LEU A 69 9.91 5.82 -16.14
CA LEU A 69 10.07 4.41 -15.82
C LEU A 69 11.37 3.85 -16.42
N PRO A 70 12.01 2.85 -15.78
CA PRO A 70 13.06 2.06 -16.39
C PRO A 70 12.50 1.24 -17.57
N LEU A 71 13.39 0.74 -18.45
CA LEU A 71 13.02 -0.05 -19.61
C LEU A 71 12.32 -1.36 -19.24
N LEU A 72 12.71 -1.96 -18.11
CA LEU A 72 12.07 -3.12 -17.52
C LEU A 72 11.47 -2.70 -16.17
N THR A 73 10.16 -2.87 -16.02
CA THR A 73 9.45 -2.69 -14.76
C THR A 73 8.63 -3.93 -14.47
N VAL A 74 8.58 -4.33 -13.22
CA VAL A 74 7.50 -5.18 -12.73
C VAL A 74 6.26 -4.27 -12.65
N ARG A 75 5.09 -4.78 -13.02
CA ARG A 75 3.84 -3.99 -13.00
C ARG A 75 3.44 -3.72 -11.55
N GLY A 76 3.97 -2.65 -10.97
CA GLY A 76 3.71 -2.27 -9.59
C GLY A 76 2.29 -1.80 -9.35
N SER A 77 1.69 -2.28 -8.28
CA SER A 77 0.31 -1.99 -7.88
C SER A 77 0.20 -0.98 -6.72
N SER A 78 1.29 -0.28 -6.36
CA SER A 78 1.28 0.75 -5.32
C SER A 78 0.18 1.78 -5.56
N SER A 79 -0.68 1.95 -4.57
CA SER A 79 -1.78 2.92 -4.62
C SER A 79 -1.32 4.29 -4.13
N PRO A 80 -1.75 5.40 -4.75
CA PRO A 80 -1.57 6.72 -4.19
C PRO A 80 -2.30 6.85 -2.85
N VAL A 81 -1.74 7.66 -1.95
CA VAL A 81 -2.30 7.95 -0.62
C VAL A 81 -2.45 9.46 -0.47
N ILE A 82 -3.62 9.90 -0.07
CA ILE A 82 -3.90 11.32 0.18
C ILE A 82 -3.88 11.55 1.69
N VAL A 83 -3.05 12.49 2.13
CA VAL A 83 -3.05 12.99 3.51
C VAL A 83 -3.01 14.50 3.45
N ASP A 84 -3.98 15.15 4.07
CA ASP A 84 -4.22 16.58 3.97
C ASP A 84 -4.35 17.03 2.50
N ASP A 85 -3.56 18.00 2.06
CA ASP A 85 -3.54 18.49 0.68
C ASP A 85 -2.41 17.89 -0.18
N LEU A 86 -1.84 16.76 0.23
CA LEU A 86 -0.71 16.10 -0.44
C LEU A 86 -1.05 14.68 -0.88
N VAL A 87 -0.50 14.30 -2.03
CA VAL A 87 -0.55 12.96 -2.60
C VAL A 87 0.82 12.32 -2.48
N TYR A 88 0.88 11.16 -1.87
CA TYR A 88 2.10 10.35 -1.71
C TYR A 88 1.98 9.10 -2.59
N VAL A 89 3.00 8.83 -3.38
CA VAL A 89 2.96 7.68 -4.30
C VAL A 89 4.35 7.08 -4.51
N SER A 90 4.44 5.75 -4.44
CA SER A 90 5.62 5.00 -4.85
C SER A 90 5.53 4.68 -6.34
N PHE A 91 6.62 4.92 -7.07
CA PHE A 91 6.73 4.61 -8.49
C PHE A 91 7.66 3.40 -8.71
N ASP A 92 7.44 2.70 -9.80
CA ASP A 92 8.18 1.49 -10.17
C ASP A 92 9.64 1.77 -10.60
N ASN A 93 10.04 3.03 -10.59
CA ASN A 93 11.45 3.46 -10.71
C ASN A 93 12.16 3.57 -9.35
N GLY A 94 11.57 3.06 -8.27
CA GLY A 94 12.13 3.10 -6.92
C GLY A 94 12.14 4.50 -6.30
N ARG A 95 11.21 5.36 -6.68
CA ARG A 95 11.08 6.71 -6.10
C ARG A 95 9.73 6.89 -5.44
N LEU A 96 9.75 7.57 -4.31
CA LEU A 96 8.57 8.14 -3.66
C LEU A 96 8.39 9.56 -4.17
N GLY A 97 7.21 9.88 -4.70
CA GLY A 97 6.82 11.24 -5.08
C GLY A 97 5.80 11.83 -4.12
N VAL A 98 5.91 13.13 -3.87
CA VAL A 98 4.93 13.90 -3.09
C VAL A 98 4.45 15.08 -3.93
N PHE A 99 3.13 15.19 -4.08
CA PHE A 99 2.50 16.16 -4.98
C PHE A 99 1.42 16.95 -4.25
N GLU A 100 1.20 18.18 -4.67
CA GLU A 100 0.01 18.93 -4.26
C GLU A 100 -1.25 18.30 -4.86
N LEU A 101 -2.27 18.07 -4.03
CA LEU A 101 -3.50 17.40 -4.44
C LEU A 101 -4.23 18.13 -5.59
N ASN A 102 -4.33 19.44 -5.50
CA ASN A 102 -5.15 20.23 -6.44
C ASN A 102 -4.45 20.54 -7.77
N SER A 103 -3.11 20.66 -7.78
CA SER A 103 -2.34 21.10 -8.94
C SER A 103 -1.51 19.99 -9.59
N GLY A 104 -1.25 18.89 -8.86
CA GLY A 104 -0.30 17.88 -9.28
C GLY A 104 1.16 18.36 -9.28
N PHE A 105 1.43 19.55 -8.70
CA PHE A 105 2.80 20.06 -8.59
C PHE A 105 3.64 19.16 -7.69
N GLN A 106 4.79 18.70 -8.19
CA GLN A 106 5.71 17.88 -7.41
C GLN A 106 6.43 18.72 -6.36
N VAL A 107 6.07 18.50 -5.10
CA VAL A 107 6.66 19.22 -3.95
C VAL A 107 8.04 18.66 -3.62
N TRP A 108 8.18 17.32 -3.73
CA TRP A 108 9.39 16.60 -3.38
C TRP A 108 9.36 15.19 -3.98
N ASP A 109 10.55 14.61 -4.16
CA ASP A 109 10.71 13.18 -4.42
C ASP A 109 11.97 12.63 -3.74
N GLY A 110 11.97 11.34 -3.42
CA GLY A 110 13.07 10.66 -2.76
C GLY A 110 13.24 9.22 -3.26
N ALA A 111 14.48 8.70 -3.22
CA ALA A 111 14.74 7.32 -3.56
C ALA A 111 14.30 6.40 -2.41
N ILE A 112 13.46 5.40 -2.69
CA ILE A 112 13.05 4.34 -1.75
C ILE A 112 13.84 3.06 -1.96
N SER A 113 14.48 2.92 -3.10
CA SER A 113 15.43 1.85 -3.40
C SER A 113 16.59 2.40 -4.20
N TYR A 114 17.76 1.82 -3.98
CA TYR A 114 18.94 2.09 -4.78
C TYR A 114 19.25 0.85 -5.61
N VAL A 115 19.40 1.06 -6.91
CA VAL A 115 19.90 0.07 -7.85
C VAL A 115 21.29 -0.41 -7.39
N ARG A 116 21.42 -1.69 -7.02
CA ARG A 116 22.68 -2.27 -6.55
C ARG A 116 23.27 -3.29 -7.53
N GLY A 117 22.55 -3.65 -8.60
CA GLY A 117 22.93 -4.68 -9.55
C GLY A 117 23.66 -4.14 -10.78
N VAL A 118 24.47 -5.00 -11.40
CA VAL A 118 25.18 -4.74 -12.67
C VAL A 118 24.27 -5.05 -13.87
N SER A 119 23.25 -5.89 -13.68
CA SER A 119 22.29 -6.28 -14.72
C SER A 119 20.95 -5.60 -14.54
N GLU A 120 20.20 -5.41 -15.65
CA GLU A 120 18.83 -4.87 -15.62
C GLU A 120 17.86 -5.72 -14.79
N LEU A 121 18.08 -7.04 -14.73
CA LEU A 121 17.27 -7.97 -13.91
C LEU A 121 17.52 -7.79 -12.40
N GLU A 122 18.75 -7.52 -11.99
CA GLU A 122 19.09 -7.23 -10.60
C GLU A 122 18.59 -5.86 -10.14
N ASN A 123 18.19 -5.03 -11.10
CA ASN A 123 17.70 -3.68 -10.90
C ASN A 123 16.17 -3.58 -10.99
N LEU A 124 15.46 -4.72 -11.10
CA LEU A 124 14.01 -4.73 -11.03
C LEU A 124 13.56 -4.33 -9.63
N ILE A 125 12.98 -3.16 -9.53
CA ILE A 125 12.37 -2.66 -8.31
C ILE A 125 10.88 -2.90 -8.43
N ASP A 126 10.34 -3.61 -7.46
CA ASP A 126 8.90 -3.79 -7.33
C ASP A 126 8.38 -2.91 -6.19
N SER A 127 7.54 -1.95 -6.54
CA SER A 127 6.95 -0.99 -5.61
C SER A 127 5.44 -1.24 -5.44
N ASP A 128 5.06 -2.47 -5.13
CA ASP A 128 3.66 -2.85 -4.86
C ASP A 128 3.13 -2.23 -3.56
N SER A 129 4.03 -1.92 -2.65
CA SER A 129 3.71 -1.32 -1.36
C SER A 129 3.27 0.15 -1.50
N SER A 130 2.09 0.47 -1.00
CA SER A 130 1.64 1.85 -0.87
C SER A 130 2.35 2.53 0.32
N PRO A 131 2.72 3.81 0.22
CA PRO A 131 3.31 4.53 1.33
C PRO A 131 2.32 4.65 2.49
N VAL A 132 2.84 4.60 3.71
CA VAL A 132 2.06 4.89 4.94
C VAL A 132 2.55 6.21 5.48
N VAL A 133 1.64 7.15 5.74
CA VAL A 133 1.96 8.49 6.23
C VAL A 133 1.38 8.65 7.63
N ASP A 134 2.23 8.91 8.60
CA ASP A 134 1.82 9.13 9.99
C ASP A 134 2.79 10.07 10.71
N GLY A 135 2.25 11.04 11.46
CA GLY A 135 3.03 11.95 12.29
C GLY A 135 4.12 12.75 11.58
N GLY A 136 3.95 13.09 10.30
CA GLY A 136 4.96 13.80 9.50
C GLY A 136 6.08 12.89 8.97
N LEU A 137 5.94 11.58 9.12
CA LEU A 137 6.84 10.57 8.58
C LEU A 137 6.14 9.76 7.49
N ILE A 138 6.91 9.30 6.51
CA ILE A 138 6.46 8.43 5.44
C ILE A 138 7.23 7.11 5.55
N TYR A 139 6.50 6.01 5.61
CA TYR A 139 7.04 4.66 5.70
C TYR A 139 6.80 3.94 4.39
N THR A 140 7.83 3.35 3.81
CA THR A 140 7.74 2.60 2.56
C THR A 140 8.49 1.29 2.66
N THR A 141 7.99 0.27 1.99
CA THR A 141 8.68 -1.01 1.76
C THR A 141 8.75 -1.28 0.28
N ASN A 142 9.66 -2.11 -0.14
CA ASN A 142 9.73 -2.65 -1.49
C ASN A 142 10.31 -4.06 -1.51
N TYR A 143 9.98 -4.79 -2.54
CA TYR A 143 10.56 -6.13 -2.75
C TYR A 143 12.03 -6.02 -3.09
N GLN A 144 12.87 -6.89 -2.52
CA GLN A 144 14.33 -6.90 -2.65
C GLN A 144 14.99 -5.55 -2.35
N GLY A 145 14.48 -4.85 -1.35
CA GLY A 145 14.96 -3.50 -1.04
C GLY A 145 15.02 -3.19 0.45
N ASN A 146 14.27 -2.20 0.85
CA ASN A 146 14.36 -1.65 2.20
C ASN A 146 12.99 -1.26 2.76
N LEU A 147 12.86 -1.32 4.09
CA LEU A 147 11.91 -0.53 4.85
C LEU A 147 12.57 0.83 5.10
N ASN A 148 11.94 1.90 4.62
CA ASN A 148 12.47 3.26 4.75
C ASN A 148 11.52 4.15 5.54
N ILE A 149 12.11 5.10 6.26
CA ILE A 149 11.38 6.19 6.91
C ILE A 149 11.90 7.51 6.34
N PHE A 150 11.00 8.32 5.81
CA PHE A 150 11.29 9.67 5.33
C PHE A 150 10.65 10.69 6.26
N ASP A 151 11.37 11.76 6.54
CA ASP A 151 10.84 12.94 7.23
C ASP A 151 10.31 13.94 6.20
N THR A 152 9.04 14.29 6.29
CA THR A 152 8.38 15.19 5.33
C THR A 152 8.91 16.62 5.40
N ALA A 153 9.31 17.09 6.59
CA ALA A 153 9.84 18.43 6.81
C ALA A 153 11.29 18.53 6.33
N GLN A 154 12.10 17.51 6.61
CA GLN A 154 13.50 17.46 6.17
C GLN A 154 13.65 17.00 4.71
N LYS A 155 12.59 16.45 4.11
CA LYS A 155 12.54 15.94 2.73
C LYS A 155 13.66 14.94 2.43
N ARG A 156 13.95 14.03 3.38
CA ARG A 156 14.99 13.01 3.24
C ARG A 156 14.68 11.76 4.02
N SER A 157 15.32 10.64 3.64
CA SER A 157 15.33 9.43 4.46
C SER A 157 16.07 9.70 5.76
N VAL A 158 15.46 9.28 6.87
CA VAL A 158 16.02 9.39 8.22
C VAL A 158 16.39 8.05 8.81
N TRP A 159 15.88 6.95 8.24
CA TRP A 159 16.20 5.59 8.65
C TRP A 159 15.89 4.60 7.53
N SER A 160 16.65 3.51 7.49
CA SER A 160 16.46 2.44 6.51
C SER A 160 16.89 1.11 7.10
N TYR A 161 16.15 0.05 6.79
CA TYR A 161 16.43 -1.32 7.18
C TYR A 161 16.30 -2.23 5.96
N GLU A 162 17.30 -3.08 5.70
CA GLU A 162 17.31 -4.01 4.58
C GLU A 162 16.30 -5.13 4.82
N THR A 163 15.29 -5.22 3.98
CA THR A 163 14.22 -6.22 4.04
C THR A 163 13.58 -6.38 2.66
N SER A 164 12.74 -7.37 2.50
CA SER A 164 11.98 -7.61 1.28
C SER A 164 10.51 -7.78 1.64
N SER A 165 9.64 -6.93 1.11
CA SER A 165 8.20 -7.02 1.38
C SER A 165 7.39 -6.56 0.17
N PHE A 166 6.29 -7.25 -0.11
CA PHE A 166 5.28 -6.85 -1.09
C PHE A 166 4.20 -5.93 -0.50
N TYR A 167 4.15 -5.82 0.82
CA TYR A 167 3.06 -5.17 1.53
C TYR A 167 3.50 -3.87 2.19
N SER A 168 2.54 -2.95 2.34
CA SER A 168 2.74 -1.73 3.11
C SER A 168 3.08 -2.04 4.57
N PRO A 169 4.00 -1.30 5.19
CA PRO A 169 4.29 -1.46 6.60
C PRO A 169 3.10 -1.03 7.46
N ILE A 170 3.03 -1.54 8.67
CA ILE A 170 1.98 -1.21 9.63
C ILE A 170 2.55 -0.33 10.73
N VAL A 171 1.97 0.86 10.89
CA VAL A 171 2.27 1.77 11.99
C VAL A 171 1.12 1.73 12.98
N SER A 172 1.35 1.25 14.19
CA SER A 172 0.32 1.15 15.22
C SER A 172 0.94 1.04 16.62
N ARG A 173 0.36 1.72 17.61
CA ARG A 173 0.76 1.67 19.03
C ARG A 173 2.25 1.93 19.27
N GLY A 174 2.87 2.79 18.47
CA GLY A 174 4.30 3.09 18.56
C GLY A 174 5.22 2.01 18.00
N MET A 175 4.67 1.07 17.24
CA MET A 175 5.38 0.01 16.55
C MET A 175 5.30 0.20 15.03
N LEU A 176 6.39 -0.13 14.36
CA LEU A 176 6.51 -0.23 12.91
C LEU A 176 6.74 -1.70 12.56
N THR A 177 5.77 -2.32 11.91
CA THR A 177 5.80 -3.75 11.57
C THR A 177 5.84 -3.96 10.07
N VAL A 178 6.66 -4.89 9.61
CA VAL A 178 6.73 -5.37 8.23
C VAL A 178 6.46 -6.88 8.19
N VAL A 179 5.67 -7.31 7.21
CA VAL A 179 5.54 -8.72 6.82
C VAL A 179 6.50 -8.94 5.67
N GLU A 180 7.51 -9.76 5.87
CA GLU A 180 8.55 -10.05 4.88
C GLU A 180 8.03 -10.98 3.78
N ALA A 181 8.71 -11.00 2.64
CA ALA A 181 8.31 -11.80 1.48
C ALA A 181 8.32 -13.32 1.74
N ASP A 182 9.09 -13.77 2.71
CA ASP A 182 9.12 -15.16 3.19
C ASP A 182 8.10 -15.46 4.29
N SER A 183 7.26 -14.46 4.62
CA SER A 183 6.24 -14.51 5.68
C SER A 183 6.79 -14.37 7.10
N GLY A 184 8.05 -14.04 7.30
CA GLY A 184 8.57 -13.55 8.57
C GLY A 184 7.90 -12.21 8.95
N ILE A 185 7.78 -11.94 10.24
CA ILE A 185 7.24 -10.66 10.71
C ILE A 185 8.27 -10.01 11.62
N ARG A 186 8.65 -8.77 11.28
CA ARG A 186 9.59 -7.96 12.06
C ARG A 186 8.95 -6.69 12.52
N THR A 187 9.26 -6.29 13.76
CA THR A 187 8.69 -5.10 14.36
C THR A 187 9.76 -4.27 15.07
N PHE A 188 9.71 -2.98 14.82
CA PHE A 188 10.60 -1.98 15.37
C PHE A 188 9.82 -1.03 16.29
N ALA A 189 10.43 -0.64 17.40
CA ALA A 189 9.87 0.41 18.26
C ALA A 189 10.13 1.78 17.61
N LEU A 190 9.09 2.53 17.26
CA LEU A 190 9.21 3.82 16.56
C LEU A 190 10.05 4.85 17.31
N LYS A 191 10.03 4.81 18.64
CA LYS A 191 10.78 5.76 19.47
C LYS A 191 12.30 5.59 19.36
N THR A 192 12.79 4.35 19.19
CA THR A 192 14.22 4.02 19.19
C THR A 192 14.71 3.52 17.84
N LEU A 193 13.80 3.12 16.97
CA LEU A 193 14.05 2.42 15.68
C LEU A 193 14.86 1.13 15.86
N GLN A 194 14.84 0.57 17.07
CA GLN A 194 15.43 -0.74 17.37
C GLN A 194 14.39 -1.84 17.15
N GLU A 195 14.86 -2.99 16.70
CA GLU A 195 14.03 -4.19 16.58
C GLU A 195 13.48 -4.57 17.96
N SER A 196 12.17 -4.72 18.03
CA SER A 196 11.43 -5.03 19.26
C SER A 196 11.17 -6.52 19.37
N TRP A 197 10.74 -7.14 18.29
CA TRP A 197 10.50 -8.59 18.21
C TRP A 197 10.49 -9.07 16.77
N ILE A 198 10.77 -10.37 16.62
CA ILE A 198 10.66 -11.13 15.38
C ILE A 198 9.70 -12.28 15.62
N ASN A 199 8.88 -12.60 14.62
CA ASN A 199 8.07 -13.82 14.63
C ASN A 199 8.29 -14.59 13.33
N ASP A 200 8.98 -15.72 13.44
CA ASP A 200 9.31 -16.64 12.35
C ASP A 200 8.37 -17.87 12.33
N GLU A 201 7.31 -17.90 13.17
CA GLU A 201 6.33 -19.00 13.19
C GLU A 201 5.55 -19.13 11.87
N TYR A 202 5.53 -18.05 11.09
CA TYR A 202 4.80 -17.96 9.83
C TYR A 202 5.65 -18.11 8.58
N LEU A 203 6.94 -18.40 8.71
CA LEU A 203 7.83 -18.61 7.56
C LEU A 203 7.22 -19.59 6.54
N ASN A 204 7.25 -19.19 5.27
CA ASN A 204 6.69 -19.94 4.14
C ASN A 204 5.17 -20.21 4.21
N ARG A 205 4.43 -19.40 4.95
CA ARG A 205 2.97 -19.51 5.01
C ARG A 205 2.23 -18.62 4.03
N ASP A 206 2.95 -17.94 3.14
CA ASP A 206 2.37 -17.04 2.12
C ASP A 206 1.33 -16.10 2.75
N LEU A 207 1.83 -15.29 3.70
CA LEU A 207 0.97 -14.37 4.43
C LEU A 207 0.41 -13.30 3.50
N SER A 208 -0.85 -12.94 3.71
CA SER A 208 -1.48 -11.79 3.09
C SER A 208 -0.91 -10.47 3.62
N ASN A 209 -1.38 -9.34 3.08
CA ASN A 209 -1.16 -8.06 3.73
C ASN A 209 -1.63 -8.09 5.19
N ALA A 210 -0.91 -7.39 6.06
CA ALA A 210 -1.30 -7.19 7.44
C ALA A 210 -2.22 -5.96 7.60
N VAL A 211 -3.04 -5.97 8.65
CA VAL A 211 -3.79 -4.81 9.11
C VAL A 211 -3.68 -4.68 10.63
N SER A 212 -3.71 -3.44 11.12
CA SER A 212 -3.90 -3.19 12.55
C SER A 212 -5.39 -3.16 12.87
N PHE A 213 -5.82 -3.99 13.83
CA PHE A 213 -7.20 -4.05 14.26
C PHE A 213 -7.30 -4.25 15.79
N LYS A 214 -7.99 -3.35 16.47
CA LYS A 214 -8.13 -3.34 17.94
C LYS A 214 -6.81 -3.51 18.69
N GLY A 215 -5.74 -2.90 18.16
CA GLY A 215 -4.40 -2.93 18.77
C GLY A 215 -3.62 -4.22 18.54
N ASN A 216 -4.11 -5.13 17.71
CA ASN A 216 -3.41 -6.33 17.25
C ASN A 216 -3.05 -6.20 15.77
N LEU A 217 -2.08 -6.99 15.34
CA LEU A 217 -1.77 -7.26 13.95
C LEU A 217 -2.62 -8.44 13.49
N VAL A 218 -3.24 -8.33 12.32
CA VAL A 218 -4.04 -9.41 11.73
C VAL A 218 -3.52 -9.73 10.35
N VAL A 219 -3.24 -11.01 10.09
CA VAL A 219 -2.73 -11.55 8.81
C VAL A 219 -3.50 -12.80 8.42
N GLY A 220 -3.59 -13.07 7.12
CA GLY A 220 -4.13 -14.33 6.59
C GLY A 220 -3.03 -15.22 6.04
N ASP A 221 -3.29 -16.50 5.87
CA ASP A 221 -2.33 -17.45 5.30
C ASP A 221 -2.89 -18.27 4.13
N PHE A 222 -2.01 -19.04 3.48
CA PHE A 222 -2.36 -19.88 2.33
C PHE A 222 -3.32 -21.01 2.64
N GLU A 223 -3.41 -21.43 3.91
CA GLU A 223 -4.40 -22.44 4.33
C GLU A 223 -5.78 -21.83 4.58
N GLY A 224 -5.93 -20.50 4.54
CA GLY A 224 -7.17 -19.78 4.77
C GLY A 224 -7.49 -19.53 6.25
N TYR A 225 -6.46 -19.52 7.10
CA TYR A 225 -6.58 -19.01 8.46
C TYR A 225 -6.31 -17.51 8.50
N VAL A 226 -6.97 -16.86 9.44
CA VAL A 226 -6.64 -15.51 9.91
C VAL A 226 -6.00 -15.64 11.29
N HIS A 227 -4.84 -15.03 11.46
CA HIS A 227 -4.07 -15.01 12.70
C HIS A 227 -4.14 -13.63 13.32
N ILE A 228 -4.27 -13.59 14.64
CA ILE A 228 -4.29 -12.38 15.46
C ILE A 228 -3.04 -12.41 16.32
N ILE A 229 -2.21 -11.39 16.18
CA ILE A 229 -0.90 -11.30 16.81
C ILE A 229 -0.86 -10.03 17.66
N ASP A 230 -0.44 -10.14 18.90
CA ASP A 230 -0.22 -8.96 19.76
C ASP A 230 0.93 -8.12 19.18
N ILE A 231 0.62 -6.90 18.76
CA ILE A 231 1.59 -6.01 18.10
C ILE A 231 2.74 -5.58 19.00
N LEU A 232 2.60 -5.67 20.33
CA LEU A 232 3.63 -5.25 21.28
C LEU A 232 4.70 -6.31 21.55
N ASN A 233 4.35 -7.61 21.39
CA ASN A 233 5.26 -8.70 21.73
C ASN A 233 5.34 -9.82 20.68
N GLY A 234 4.61 -9.71 19.58
CA GLY A 234 4.65 -10.66 18.47
C GLY A 234 4.00 -12.03 18.74
N ARG A 235 3.33 -12.21 19.88
CA ARG A 235 2.71 -13.51 20.21
C ARG A 235 1.37 -13.66 19.50
N THR A 236 1.13 -14.85 18.97
CA THR A 236 -0.17 -15.24 18.44
C THR A 236 -1.17 -15.35 19.57
N VAL A 237 -2.19 -14.50 19.58
CA VAL A 237 -3.27 -14.48 20.60
C VAL A 237 -4.54 -15.12 20.12
N GLY A 238 -4.66 -15.40 18.83
CA GLY A 238 -5.81 -16.08 18.26
C GLY A 238 -5.62 -16.46 16.81
N ARG A 239 -6.39 -17.46 16.37
CA ARG A 239 -6.50 -17.81 14.95
C ARG A 239 -7.89 -18.37 14.65
N LYS A 240 -8.35 -18.15 13.42
CA LYS A 240 -9.65 -18.67 12.96
C LYS A 240 -9.56 -19.10 11.49
N LYS A 241 -10.08 -20.28 11.19
CA LYS A 241 -10.26 -20.74 9.81
C LYS A 241 -11.43 -19.99 9.19
N ILE A 242 -11.16 -19.27 8.10
CA ILE A 242 -12.16 -18.45 7.40
C ILE A 242 -12.55 -19.07 6.07
N SER A 243 -11.59 -19.58 5.33
CA SER A 243 -11.80 -20.17 4.02
C SER A 243 -11.07 -21.51 3.87
N ARG A 244 -11.43 -22.27 2.84
CA ARG A 244 -10.67 -23.43 2.35
C ARG A 244 -9.64 -23.02 1.29
N LYS A 245 -9.63 -21.75 0.91
CA LYS A 245 -8.72 -21.16 -0.06
C LYS A 245 -7.75 -20.23 0.67
N PRO A 246 -6.57 -19.96 0.09
CA PRO A 246 -5.65 -18.96 0.61
C PRO A 246 -6.33 -17.62 0.86
N ILE A 247 -5.90 -16.91 1.87
CA ILE A 247 -6.36 -15.53 2.12
C ILE A 247 -5.56 -14.59 1.20
N LYS A 248 -6.28 -13.91 0.32
CA LYS A 248 -5.70 -12.97 -0.64
C LYS A 248 -5.44 -11.60 -0.02
N SER A 249 -6.41 -11.07 0.74
CA SER A 249 -6.27 -9.77 1.37
C SER A 249 -7.17 -9.60 2.58
N ILE A 250 -6.74 -8.73 3.49
CA ILE A 250 -7.50 -8.34 4.69
C ILE A 250 -7.58 -6.81 4.71
N PHE A 251 -8.71 -6.27 5.11
CA PHE A 251 -8.89 -4.86 5.40
C PHE A 251 -9.86 -4.67 6.57
N SER A 252 -9.71 -3.57 7.27
CA SER A 252 -10.58 -3.19 8.39
C SER A 252 -11.39 -1.96 8.04
N ARG A 253 -12.64 -1.93 8.49
CA ARG A 253 -13.48 -0.75 8.42
C ARG A 253 -14.35 -0.67 9.66
N SER A 254 -14.24 0.43 10.40
CA SER A 254 -14.89 0.58 11.71
C SER A 254 -14.52 -0.60 12.63
N ASP A 255 -15.48 -1.31 13.19
CA ASP A 255 -15.29 -2.43 14.11
C ASP A 255 -15.31 -3.81 13.44
N SER A 256 -15.20 -3.86 12.12
CA SER A 256 -15.28 -5.10 11.35
C SER A 256 -14.00 -5.35 10.55
N LEU A 257 -13.61 -6.61 10.48
CA LEU A 257 -12.60 -7.12 9.56
C LEU A 257 -13.28 -7.76 8.36
N TYR A 258 -12.73 -7.48 7.20
CA TYR A 258 -13.13 -8.09 5.94
C TYR A 258 -11.95 -8.84 5.35
N VAL A 259 -12.22 -10.05 4.90
CA VAL A 259 -11.22 -10.97 4.35
C VAL A 259 -11.69 -11.40 2.97
N ILE A 260 -10.79 -11.30 2.00
CA ILE A 260 -11.01 -11.81 0.64
C ILE A 260 -10.10 -13.02 0.46
N ASP A 261 -10.66 -14.14 0.03
CA ASP A 261 -9.90 -15.32 -0.32
C ASP A 261 -9.53 -15.34 -1.82
N GLU A 262 -8.69 -16.27 -2.24
CA GLU A 262 -8.24 -16.45 -3.63
C GLU A 262 -9.37 -16.79 -4.62
N ALA A 263 -10.52 -17.25 -4.13
CA ALA A 263 -11.72 -17.44 -4.93
C ALA A 263 -12.60 -16.19 -5.00
N PHE A 264 -12.10 -15.05 -4.50
CA PHE A 264 -12.80 -13.74 -4.43
C PHE A 264 -14.07 -13.76 -3.56
N ASN A 265 -14.19 -14.69 -2.62
CA ASN A 265 -15.25 -14.62 -1.62
C ASN A 265 -14.89 -13.57 -0.56
N LEU A 266 -15.86 -12.73 -0.23
CA LEU A 266 -15.77 -11.74 0.84
C LEU A 266 -16.36 -12.30 2.13
N HIS A 267 -15.57 -12.32 3.19
CA HIS A 267 -15.96 -12.75 4.53
C HIS A 267 -15.91 -11.57 5.48
N SER A 268 -16.95 -11.36 6.27
CA SER A 268 -16.94 -10.38 7.37
C SER A 268 -16.71 -11.11 8.69
N ILE A 269 -15.78 -10.60 9.49
CA ILE A 269 -15.38 -11.23 10.75
C ILE A 269 -15.50 -10.20 11.88
N ASN A 270 -16.20 -10.58 12.91
CA ASN A 270 -16.15 -9.89 14.19
C ASN A 270 -15.18 -10.63 15.12
N ILE A 271 -14.19 -9.90 15.65
CA ILE A 271 -13.16 -10.40 16.59
C ILE A 271 -13.25 -9.59 17.87
#